data_4bf67ac4690b75701332e908e35cfa19
#
_entry.id   4bf67ac4690b75701332e908e35cfa19
#
_cell.length_a   1.000
_cell.length_b   1.000
_cell.length_c   1.000
_cell.angle_alpha   90.00
_cell.angle_beta   90.00
_cell.angle_gamma   90.00
#
_symmetry.space_group_name_H-M   'P 1'
#
loop_
_entity.id
_entity.type
_entity.pdbx_description
1 polymer ?
#
loop_
_entity_poly.entity_id
_entity_poly.type
_entity_poly.pdbx_seq_one_letter_code
_entity_poly.pdbx_strand_id
1 'polypeptide(L)'
;MLYIAVIILILLVLYFIYENLFMLTVRREKLGSGIRIAHVSDLHKRRFGMNNERIVERVKAEKPDIIIISGDLVSRSETDFSPAEALLKGLHELAPVYMIYGNHEQSIYRENLRAFKKMLSRNQEILLKNGCAELTVNDRTLKIYGLLEDYGVYKKNGGYRKLEVLKESDIEKLLGKCPDGEVLLLAHNPFFGEEYAKWGAKYTLSGHVHGGSVRFFGKALLSPERRFFPKYAKGVYDFGDKKLLVSAGLGKLRLFNPPEIVIYEI
;
A
#
# COMPACT_ATOMS: atom_id res chain seq x y z
N MET A 1 -34.08 -15.51 22.53
CA MET A 1 -33.10 -14.43 22.34
C MET A 1 -31.66 -14.94 22.43
N LEU A 2 -31.24 -15.68 23.47
CA LEU A 2 -29.86 -16.19 23.62
C LEU A 2 -29.39 -17.03 22.42
N TYR A 3 -30.18 -17.98 21.94
CA TYR A 3 -29.83 -18.83 20.78
C TYR A 3 -29.61 -18.02 19.51
N ILE A 4 -30.39 -16.98 19.26
CA ILE A 4 -30.23 -16.09 18.10
C ILE A 4 -28.93 -15.33 18.20
N ALA A 5 -28.62 -14.78 19.38
CA ALA A 5 -27.34 -14.09 19.61
C ALA A 5 -26.13 -15.00 19.40
N VAL A 6 -26.21 -16.25 19.87
CA VAL A 6 -25.16 -17.27 19.67
C VAL A 6 -24.98 -17.58 18.17
N ILE A 7 -26.07 -17.78 17.43
CA ILE A 7 -26.01 -18.03 15.99
C ILE A 7 -25.36 -16.85 15.25
N ILE A 8 -25.77 -15.62 15.57
CA ILE A 8 -25.17 -14.40 14.97
C ILE A 8 -23.67 -14.36 15.25
N LEU A 9 -23.27 -14.63 16.49
CA LEU A 9 -21.84 -14.64 16.86
C LEU A 9 -21.06 -15.69 16.06
N ILE A 10 -21.59 -16.91 15.91
CA ILE A 10 -20.96 -17.96 15.11
C ILE A 10 -20.82 -17.52 13.65
N LEU A 11 -21.87 -16.94 13.06
CA LEU A 11 -21.83 -16.44 11.69
C LEU A 11 -20.80 -15.35 11.50
N LEU A 12 -20.68 -14.43 12.46
CA LEU A 12 -19.64 -13.37 12.44
C LEU A 12 -18.23 -13.94 12.53
N VAL A 13 -18.02 -14.96 13.37
CA VAL A 13 -16.71 -15.65 13.48
C VAL A 13 -16.36 -16.37 12.17
N LEU A 14 -17.32 -17.11 11.60
CA LEU A 14 -17.13 -17.79 10.33
C LEU A 14 -16.84 -16.81 9.19
N TYR A 15 -17.57 -15.69 9.14
CA TYR A 15 -17.33 -14.62 8.17
C TYR A 15 -15.93 -14.02 8.35
N PHE A 16 -15.53 -13.70 9.58
CA PHE A 16 -14.19 -13.21 9.89
C PHE A 16 -13.09 -14.17 9.42
N ILE A 17 -13.26 -15.47 9.66
CA ILE A 17 -12.32 -16.50 9.20
C ILE A 17 -12.28 -16.53 7.67
N TYR A 18 -13.44 -16.54 7.02
CA TYR A 18 -13.54 -16.53 5.57
C TYR A 18 -12.89 -15.31 4.92
N GLU A 19 -13.19 -14.12 5.44
CA GLU A 19 -12.61 -12.85 4.95
C GLU A 19 -11.08 -12.84 5.06
N ASN A 20 -10.56 -13.31 6.21
CA ASN A 20 -9.13 -13.27 6.46
C ASN A 20 -8.35 -14.39 5.78
N LEU A 21 -8.92 -15.54 5.49
CA LEU A 21 -8.20 -16.66 4.90
C LEU A 21 -8.41 -16.77 3.38
N PHE A 22 -9.61 -16.48 2.89
CA PHE A 22 -10.00 -16.84 1.52
C PHE A 22 -10.25 -15.65 0.60
N MET A 23 -10.66 -14.49 1.13
CA MET A 23 -10.98 -13.35 0.28
C MET A 23 -9.73 -12.67 -0.28
N LEU A 24 -9.80 -12.32 -1.54
CA LEU A 24 -8.91 -11.41 -2.25
C LEU A 24 -9.75 -10.70 -3.32
N THR A 25 -9.97 -9.41 -3.14
CA THR A 25 -10.81 -8.60 -4.02
C THR A 25 -9.97 -7.72 -4.94
N VAL A 26 -10.57 -7.30 -6.05
CA VAL A 26 -9.99 -6.29 -6.94
C VAL A 26 -10.96 -5.11 -6.98
N ARG A 27 -10.49 -3.94 -6.53
CA ARG A 27 -11.22 -2.69 -6.62
C ARG A 27 -10.70 -1.90 -7.82
N ARG A 28 -11.61 -1.34 -8.61
CA ARG A 28 -11.26 -0.56 -9.81
C ARG A 28 -11.76 0.86 -9.65
N GLU A 29 -10.88 1.83 -9.95
CA GLU A 29 -11.16 3.26 -9.89
C GLU A 29 -10.77 3.91 -11.22
N LYS A 30 -11.73 4.52 -11.88
CA LYS A 30 -11.51 5.25 -13.12
C LYS A 30 -11.38 6.73 -12.83
N LEU A 31 -10.17 7.26 -12.90
CA LEU A 31 -9.84 8.67 -12.64
C LEU A 31 -9.48 9.43 -13.92
N GLY A 32 -9.19 8.70 -14.98
CA GLY A 32 -8.79 9.19 -16.27
C GLY A 32 -8.81 8.07 -17.30
N SER A 33 -7.91 8.13 -18.27
CA SER A 33 -7.73 7.09 -19.28
C SER A 33 -6.29 7.06 -19.79
N GLY A 34 -5.83 5.89 -20.19
CA GLY A 34 -4.57 5.71 -20.90
C GLY A 34 -3.48 5.00 -20.13
N ILE A 35 -3.46 5.03 -18.80
CA ILE A 35 -2.47 4.28 -17.99
C ILE A 35 -3.22 3.48 -16.92
N ARG A 36 -3.00 2.18 -16.91
CA ARG A 36 -3.57 1.25 -15.92
C ARG A 36 -2.54 0.84 -14.91
N ILE A 37 -2.77 1.18 -13.65
CA ILE A 37 -1.87 0.93 -12.52
C ILE A 37 -2.46 -0.17 -11.65
N ALA A 38 -1.71 -1.25 -11.40
CA ALA A 38 -2.03 -2.19 -10.35
C ALA A 38 -1.31 -1.77 -9.06
N HIS A 39 -2.06 -1.53 -7.99
CA HIS A 39 -1.55 -1.12 -6.70
C HIS A 39 -1.66 -2.25 -5.69
N VAL A 40 -0.53 -2.69 -5.19
CA VAL A 40 -0.34 -3.71 -4.15
C VAL A 40 0.26 -3.04 -2.92
N SER A 41 -0.21 -3.37 -1.72
CA SER A 41 0.29 -2.78 -0.47
C SER A 41 0.08 -3.71 0.71
N ASP A 42 0.89 -3.56 1.76
CA ASP A 42 0.66 -4.14 3.09
C ASP A 42 0.42 -5.67 3.07
N LEU A 43 1.24 -6.43 2.36
CA LEU A 43 1.14 -7.89 2.31
C LEU A 43 1.59 -8.53 3.62
N HIS A 44 2.71 -8.03 4.19
CA HIS A 44 3.32 -8.55 5.41
C HIS A 44 3.60 -10.07 5.33
N LYS A 45 3.21 -10.83 6.39
CA LYS A 45 3.33 -12.29 6.46
C LYS A 45 2.13 -13.02 5.85
N ARG A 46 1.25 -12.34 5.14
CA ARG A 46 0.10 -13.01 4.53
C ARG A 46 0.52 -13.72 3.25
N ARG A 47 -0.14 -14.85 2.99
CA ARG A 47 0.04 -15.62 1.77
C ARG A 47 -1.30 -15.82 1.08
N PHE A 48 -1.32 -15.66 -0.22
CA PHE A 48 -2.46 -15.91 -1.09
C PHE A 48 -2.12 -17.05 -2.06
N GLY A 49 -2.34 -18.28 -1.61
CA GLY A 49 -1.78 -19.50 -2.17
C GLY A 49 -0.39 -19.78 -1.57
N MET A 50 0.36 -20.71 -2.13
CA MET A 50 1.65 -21.12 -1.58
C MET A 50 2.72 -20.02 -1.72
N ASN A 51 2.80 -19.39 -2.89
CA ASN A 51 3.79 -18.38 -3.25
C ASN A 51 3.15 -17.07 -3.73
N ASN A 52 1.98 -16.73 -3.22
CA ASN A 52 1.21 -15.56 -3.63
C ASN A 52 0.74 -15.57 -5.10
N GLU A 53 0.67 -16.75 -5.73
CA GLU A 53 0.23 -16.91 -7.12
C GLU A 53 -1.16 -16.31 -7.38
N ARG A 54 -2.08 -16.36 -6.41
CA ARG A 54 -3.41 -15.76 -6.54
C ARG A 54 -3.37 -14.23 -6.72
N ILE A 55 -2.35 -13.55 -6.15
CA ILE A 55 -2.14 -12.11 -6.38
C ILE A 55 -1.70 -11.90 -7.83
N VAL A 56 -0.70 -12.67 -8.28
CA VAL A 56 -0.17 -12.58 -9.65
C VAL A 56 -1.29 -12.84 -10.68
N GLU A 57 -2.10 -13.88 -10.48
CA GLU A 57 -3.25 -14.20 -11.36
C GLU A 57 -4.27 -13.04 -11.42
N ARG A 58 -4.60 -12.44 -10.27
CA ARG A 58 -5.53 -11.31 -10.22
C ARG A 58 -4.97 -10.09 -10.92
N VAL A 59 -3.68 -9.77 -10.73
CA VAL A 59 -3.01 -8.66 -11.41
C VAL A 59 -2.92 -8.92 -12.91
N LYS A 60 -2.57 -10.14 -13.33
CA LYS A 60 -2.50 -10.56 -14.74
C LYS A 60 -3.82 -10.36 -15.47
N ALA A 61 -4.94 -10.71 -14.82
CA ALA A 61 -6.28 -10.56 -15.40
C ALA A 61 -6.64 -9.10 -15.69
N GLU A 62 -6.03 -8.16 -14.97
CA GLU A 62 -6.27 -6.71 -15.13
C GLU A 62 -5.40 -6.05 -16.20
N LYS A 63 -4.36 -6.73 -16.71
CA LYS A 63 -3.45 -6.24 -17.75
C LYS A 63 -2.92 -4.83 -17.42
N PRO A 64 -2.23 -4.62 -16.32
CA PRO A 64 -1.70 -3.31 -15.97
C PRO A 64 -0.53 -2.92 -16.86
N ASP A 65 -0.37 -1.61 -17.08
CA ASP A 65 0.81 -1.03 -17.75
C ASP A 65 1.99 -0.88 -16.76
N ILE A 66 1.66 -0.77 -15.47
CA ILE A 66 2.62 -0.56 -14.38
C ILE A 66 2.07 -1.18 -13.08
N ILE A 67 2.97 -1.68 -12.26
CA ILE A 67 2.65 -2.23 -10.94
C ILE A 67 3.35 -1.41 -9.87
N ILE A 68 2.60 -0.98 -8.87
CA ILE A 68 3.10 -0.19 -7.73
C ILE A 68 2.98 -1.00 -6.45
N ILE A 69 4.08 -1.05 -5.69
CA ILE A 69 4.11 -1.59 -4.33
C ILE A 69 4.39 -0.43 -3.37
N SER A 70 3.36 0.03 -2.68
CA SER A 70 3.46 1.22 -1.82
C SER A 70 3.93 0.93 -0.39
N GLY A 71 4.74 -0.11 -0.20
CA GLY A 71 5.36 -0.45 1.08
C GLY A 71 4.68 -1.59 1.84
N ASP A 72 5.33 -2.01 2.91
CA ASP A 72 4.94 -3.10 3.80
C ASP A 72 4.68 -4.43 3.05
N LEU A 73 5.52 -4.70 2.03
CA LEU A 73 5.56 -5.97 1.31
C LEU A 73 5.91 -7.11 2.26
N VAL A 74 6.81 -6.87 3.21
CA VAL A 74 7.24 -7.84 4.22
C VAL A 74 7.03 -7.32 5.63
N SER A 75 6.96 -8.21 6.62
CA SER A 75 6.92 -7.82 8.02
C SER A 75 8.32 -7.55 8.57
N ARG A 76 8.42 -6.67 9.58
CA ARG A 76 9.69 -6.39 10.29
C ARG A 76 10.33 -7.63 10.92
N SER A 77 9.50 -8.59 11.32
CA SER A 77 9.90 -9.88 11.91
C SER A 77 9.83 -11.02 10.89
N GLU A 78 9.95 -10.73 9.59
CA GLU A 78 9.99 -11.75 8.55
C GLU A 78 11.32 -12.49 8.58
N THR A 79 11.27 -13.80 8.47
CA THR A 79 12.44 -14.67 8.44
C THR A 79 12.54 -15.46 7.11
N ASP A 80 11.39 -15.65 6.44
CA ASP A 80 11.29 -16.32 5.15
C ASP A 80 10.79 -15.34 4.09
N PHE A 81 11.68 -14.82 3.28
CA PHE A 81 11.37 -13.87 2.20
C PHE A 81 10.98 -14.55 0.89
N SER A 82 11.00 -15.89 0.81
CA SER A 82 10.73 -16.61 -0.44
C SER A 82 9.32 -16.33 -1.03
N PRO A 83 8.24 -16.15 -0.23
CA PRO A 83 6.93 -15.80 -0.81
C PRO A 83 6.86 -14.39 -1.37
N ALA A 84 7.61 -13.44 -0.78
CA ALA A 84 7.72 -12.10 -1.31
C ALA A 84 8.58 -12.08 -2.60
N GLU A 85 9.67 -12.83 -2.63
CA GLU A 85 10.53 -13.02 -3.82
C GLU A 85 9.73 -13.64 -4.98
N ALA A 86 8.95 -14.68 -4.71
CA ALA A 86 8.11 -15.31 -5.72
C ALA A 86 7.02 -14.35 -6.26
N LEU A 87 6.41 -13.55 -5.38
CA LEU A 87 5.47 -12.51 -5.80
C LEU A 87 6.13 -11.50 -6.71
N LEU A 88 7.27 -10.92 -6.31
CA LEU A 88 8.00 -9.94 -7.12
C LEU A 88 8.33 -10.51 -8.49
N LYS A 89 8.87 -11.72 -8.55
CA LYS A 89 9.18 -12.40 -9.82
C LYS A 89 7.94 -12.52 -10.71
N GLY A 90 6.82 -13.01 -10.16
CA GLY A 90 5.59 -13.15 -10.93
C GLY A 90 5.00 -11.81 -11.41
N LEU A 91 5.14 -10.73 -10.61
CA LEU A 91 4.69 -9.40 -11.01
C LEU A 91 5.58 -8.79 -12.11
N HIS A 92 6.90 -9.00 -12.05
CA HIS A 92 7.82 -8.53 -13.09
C HIS A 92 7.59 -9.14 -14.47
N GLU A 93 7.05 -10.36 -14.52
CA GLU A 93 6.66 -11.01 -15.78
C GLU A 93 5.45 -10.33 -16.44
N LEU A 94 4.71 -9.47 -15.71
CA LEU A 94 3.49 -8.83 -16.19
C LEU A 94 3.70 -7.39 -16.64
N ALA A 95 4.44 -6.58 -15.87
CA ALA A 95 4.68 -5.16 -16.14
C ALA A 95 5.84 -4.63 -15.27
N PRO A 96 6.40 -3.43 -15.57
CA PRO A 96 7.38 -2.78 -14.70
C PRO A 96 6.86 -2.60 -13.28
N VAL A 97 7.68 -2.94 -12.27
CA VAL A 97 7.33 -2.84 -10.84
C VAL A 97 8.12 -1.72 -10.19
N TYR A 98 7.44 -0.76 -9.59
CA TYR A 98 8.01 0.30 -8.77
C TYR A 98 7.60 0.10 -7.32
N MET A 99 8.55 0.25 -6.41
CA MET A 99 8.37 -0.04 -5.00
C MET A 99 8.93 1.07 -4.12
N ILE A 100 8.29 1.31 -2.98
CA ILE A 100 8.85 2.06 -1.85
C ILE A 100 8.87 1.19 -0.60
N TYR A 101 9.63 1.60 0.40
CA TYR A 101 9.54 1.02 1.73
C TYR A 101 8.36 1.59 2.51
N GLY A 102 7.66 0.71 3.23
CA GLY A 102 6.83 1.09 4.35
C GLY A 102 7.60 1.07 5.68
N ASN A 103 6.89 1.24 6.79
CA ASN A 103 7.51 1.24 8.11
C ASN A 103 8.02 -0.15 8.55
N HIS A 104 7.54 -1.22 7.96
CA HIS A 104 8.02 -2.57 8.25
C HIS A 104 9.37 -2.83 7.61
N GLU A 105 9.59 -2.48 6.36
CA GLU A 105 10.90 -2.58 5.71
C GLU A 105 11.95 -1.70 6.41
N GLN A 106 11.56 -0.49 6.84
CA GLN A 106 12.46 0.41 7.58
C GLN A 106 12.90 -0.15 8.94
N SER A 107 12.09 -1.02 9.54
CA SER A 107 12.30 -1.57 10.87
C SER A 107 12.53 -3.08 10.91
N ILE A 108 12.99 -3.67 9.80
CA ILE A 108 13.36 -5.10 9.75
C ILE A 108 14.39 -5.41 10.83
N TYR A 109 14.17 -6.50 11.54
CA TYR A 109 15.06 -6.94 12.59
C TYR A 109 16.48 -7.17 12.04
N ARG A 110 17.48 -6.75 12.81
CA ARG A 110 18.88 -6.71 12.38
C ARG A 110 19.39 -8.05 11.85
N GLU A 111 18.99 -9.15 12.48
CA GLU A 111 19.33 -10.52 12.08
C GLU A 111 18.79 -10.89 10.69
N ASN A 112 17.68 -10.31 10.27
CA ASN A 112 17.01 -10.62 9.01
C ASN A 112 17.36 -9.65 7.87
N LEU A 113 18.01 -8.53 8.17
CA LEU A 113 18.27 -7.44 7.22
C LEU A 113 19.13 -7.90 6.04
N ARG A 114 20.11 -8.80 6.28
CA ARG A 114 20.98 -9.33 5.20
C ARG A 114 20.17 -10.16 4.21
N ALA A 115 19.29 -11.04 4.70
CA ALA A 115 18.42 -11.88 3.86
C ALA A 115 17.44 -11.02 3.05
N PHE A 116 16.85 -10.01 3.67
CA PHE A 116 15.98 -9.06 2.99
C PHE A 116 16.69 -8.31 1.86
N LYS A 117 17.86 -7.74 2.12
CA LYS A 117 18.67 -7.06 1.08
C LYS A 117 19.06 -8.00 -0.06
N LYS A 118 19.37 -9.27 0.25
CA LYS A 118 19.67 -10.28 -0.76
C LYS A 118 18.45 -10.61 -1.61
N MET A 119 17.27 -10.70 -1.02
CA MET A 119 16.00 -10.88 -1.75
C MET A 119 15.77 -9.72 -2.73
N LEU A 120 15.85 -8.48 -2.28
CA LEU A 120 15.69 -7.30 -3.14
C LEU A 120 16.72 -7.26 -4.28
N SER A 121 17.99 -7.59 -4.02
CA SER A 121 19.04 -7.53 -5.04
C SER A 121 18.91 -8.58 -6.16
N ARG A 122 18.02 -9.58 -5.99
CA ARG A 122 17.74 -10.60 -6.99
C ARG A 122 16.56 -10.27 -7.89
N ASN A 123 15.78 -9.26 -7.49
CA ASN A 123 14.61 -8.83 -8.21
C ASN A 123 14.91 -7.53 -8.95
N GLN A 124 14.15 -7.29 -9.98
CA GLN A 124 14.38 -6.16 -10.89
C GLN A 124 13.44 -4.99 -10.62
N GLU A 125 12.80 -4.96 -9.43
CA GLU A 125 11.97 -3.86 -9.04
C GLU A 125 12.76 -2.55 -8.95
N ILE A 126 12.14 -1.48 -9.37
CA ILE A 126 12.70 -0.14 -9.20
C ILE A 126 12.32 0.33 -7.80
N LEU A 127 13.25 0.19 -6.86
CA LEU A 127 13.10 0.67 -5.50
C LEU A 127 13.42 2.15 -5.41
N LEU A 128 12.39 2.94 -5.16
CA LEU A 128 12.51 4.39 -5.02
C LEU A 128 12.68 4.77 -3.54
N LYS A 129 13.84 5.33 -3.21
CA LYS A 129 14.16 5.86 -1.87
C LYS A 129 14.56 7.31 -2.01
N ASN A 130 13.62 8.22 -1.85
CA ASN A 130 13.80 9.63 -2.15
C ASN A 130 14.38 9.82 -3.56
N GLY A 131 13.82 9.10 -4.52
CA GLY A 131 14.25 9.08 -5.90
C GLY A 131 13.07 9.12 -6.85
N CYS A 132 13.38 9.21 -8.13
CA CYS A 132 12.39 9.23 -9.20
C CYS A 132 12.76 8.29 -10.34
N ALA A 133 11.73 7.92 -11.11
CA ALA A 133 11.83 7.24 -12.38
C ALA A 133 10.84 7.86 -13.37
N GLU A 134 11.09 7.70 -14.65
CA GLU A 134 10.16 8.09 -15.70
C GLU A 134 9.71 6.86 -16.49
N LEU A 135 8.44 6.81 -16.83
CA LEU A 135 7.85 5.77 -17.64
C LEU A 135 6.95 6.40 -18.70
N THR A 136 7.15 6.05 -19.96
CA THR A 136 6.26 6.45 -21.04
C THR A 136 5.35 5.27 -21.41
N VAL A 137 4.04 5.51 -21.34
CA VAL A 137 2.98 4.58 -21.70
C VAL A 137 1.98 5.31 -22.60
N ASN A 138 1.67 4.75 -23.77
CA ASN A 138 0.69 5.31 -24.70
C ASN A 138 0.94 6.81 -24.96
N ASP A 139 2.19 7.19 -25.27
CA ASP A 139 2.65 8.57 -25.53
C ASP A 139 2.49 9.56 -24.36
N ARG A 140 2.19 9.06 -23.15
CA ARG A 140 2.16 9.85 -21.91
C ARG A 140 3.36 9.50 -21.04
N THR A 141 4.10 10.52 -20.61
CA THR A 141 5.22 10.35 -19.68
C THR A 141 4.74 10.58 -18.25
N LEU A 142 4.86 9.55 -17.42
CA LEU A 142 4.57 9.57 -16.00
C LEU A 142 5.88 9.67 -15.22
N LYS A 143 6.00 10.71 -14.40
CA LYS A 143 7.13 10.86 -13.46
C LYS A 143 6.74 10.25 -12.12
N ILE A 144 7.47 9.21 -11.71
CA ILE A 144 7.17 8.41 -10.52
C ILE A 144 8.18 8.74 -9.45
N TYR A 145 7.74 9.31 -8.34
CA TYR A 145 8.56 9.66 -7.18
C TYR A 145 8.27 8.72 -6.03
N GLY A 146 9.30 8.29 -5.33
CA GLY A 146 9.18 7.49 -4.11
C GLY A 146 9.67 8.26 -2.90
N LEU A 147 8.79 8.54 -1.96
CA LEU A 147 9.11 9.17 -0.68
C LEU A 147 9.40 8.12 0.37
N LEU A 148 10.57 8.22 0.98
CA LEU A 148 10.91 7.47 2.19
C LEU A 148 10.70 8.40 3.39
N GLU A 149 9.53 8.30 4.01
CA GLU A 149 9.20 9.10 5.19
C GLU A 149 10.09 8.69 6.37
N ASP A 150 10.44 9.64 7.23
CA ASP A 150 11.15 9.34 8.47
C ASP A 150 10.34 8.38 9.35
N TYR A 151 11.01 7.44 10.00
CA TYR A 151 10.34 6.44 10.86
C TYR A 151 9.59 7.08 12.04
N GLY A 152 9.97 8.28 12.45
CA GLY A 152 9.32 9.05 13.52
C GLY A 152 7.87 9.40 13.24
N VAL A 153 7.45 9.44 11.95
CA VAL A 153 6.04 9.67 11.59
C VAL A 153 5.16 8.46 11.87
N TYR A 154 5.75 7.27 11.97
CA TYR A 154 5.03 6.01 12.23
C TYR A 154 5.10 5.61 13.70
N LYS A 155 6.26 5.79 14.33
CA LYS A 155 6.49 5.34 15.69
C LYS A 155 7.60 6.15 16.36
N LYS A 156 7.38 6.59 17.58
CA LYS A 156 8.37 7.32 18.39
C LYS A 156 8.45 6.73 19.78
N ASN A 157 9.66 6.46 20.28
CA ASN A 157 9.91 5.87 21.61
C ASN A 157 9.06 4.61 21.88
N GLY A 158 8.94 3.74 20.88
CA GLY A 158 8.18 2.50 21.00
C GLY A 158 6.64 2.63 20.97
N GLY A 159 6.10 3.84 20.84
CA GLY A 159 4.66 4.13 20.85
C GLY A 159 4.15 4.96 19.69
N TYR A 160 2.85 5.26 19.73
CA TYR A 160 2.12 6.04 18.72
C TYR A 160 1.73 7.45 19.22
N ARG A 161 2.39 7.93 20.27
CA ARG A 161 2.15 9.27 20.82
C ARG A 161 3.23 10.25 20.37
N LYS A 162 2.83 11.52 20.14
CA LYS A 162 3.74 12.60 19.74
C LYS A 162 4.60 12.23 18.53
N LEU A 163 3.98 11.60 17.53
CA LEU A 163 4.62 11.28 16.26
C LEU A 163 5.11 12.56 15.57
N GLU A 164 6.13 12.42 14.76
CA GLU A 164 6.59 13.50 13.90
C GLU A 164 5.53 13.83 12.84
N VAL A 165 5.56 15.06 12.38
CA VAL A 165 4.62 15.55 11.37
C VAL A 165 5.43 15.91 10.14
N LEU A 166 5.10 15.26 9.03
CA LEU A 166 5.68 15.57 7.73
C LEU A 166 5.04 16.87 7.18
N LYS A 167 5.86 17.77 6.67
CA LYS A 167 5.45 19.01 6.02
C LYS A 167 5.85 18.97 4.55
N GLU A 168 5.20 19.78 3.73
CA GLU A 168 5.58 19.99 2.33
C GLU A 168 7.08 20.32 2.18
N SER A 169 7.61 21.20 3.03
CA SER A 169 9.03 21.57 3.01
C SER A 169 10.00 20.40 3.28
N ASP A 170 9.55 19.37 3.99
CA ASP A 170 10.36 18.18 4.24
C ASP A 170 10.37 17.28 3.00
N ILE A 171 9.23 17.22 2.28
CA ILE A 171 9.13 16.52 1.00
C ILE A 171 10.03 17.21 -0.04
N GLU A 172 9.98 18.54 -0.11
CA GLU A 172 10.83 19.31 -1.03
C GLU A 172 12.32 19.13 -0.74
N LYS A 173 12.72 19.03 0.54
CA LYS A 173 14.12 18.71 0.91
C LYS A 173 14.56 17.33 0.43
N LEU A 174 13.66 16.34 0.44
CA LEU A 174 13.96 14.95 0.09
C LEU A 174 13.90 14.69 -1.41
N LEU A 175 12.93 15.28 -2.10
CA LEU A 175 12.60 14.99 -3.51
C LEU A 175 12.91 16.16 -4.46
N GLY A 176 13.21 17.35 -3.94
CA GLY A 176 13.25 18.59 -4.71
C GLY A 176 11.85 19.15 -4.94
N LYS A 177 11.76 20.22 -5.73
CA LYS A 177 10.47 20.79 -6.17
C LYS A 177 9.76 19.81 -7.09
N CYS A 178 8.43 19.73 -6.94
CA CYS A 178 7.63 18.93 -7.85
C CYS A 178 7.78 19.45 -9.29
N PRO A 179 8.16 18.61 -10.25
CA PRO A 179 8.30 19.05 -11.64
C PRO A 179 6.94 19.24 -12.30
N ASP A 180 6.93 19.96 -13.42
CA ASP A 180 5.76 20.05 -14.28
C ASP A 180 5.41 18.69 -14.91
N GLY A 181 4.13 18.50 -15.21
CA GLY A 181 3.61 17.31 -15.87
C GLY A 181 2.87 16.35 -14.95
N GLU A 182 2.74 15.10 -15.37
CA GLU A 182 2.03 14.08 -14.58
C GLU A 182 2.95 13.43 -13.58
N VAL A 183 2.79 13.80 -12.32
CA VAL A 183 3.58 13.26 -11.19
C VAL A 183 2.75 12.28 -10.38
N LEU A 184 3.27 11.07 -10.24
CA LEU A 184 2.80 10.01 -9.34
C LEU A 184 3.75 9.95 -8.15
N LEU A 185 3.25 10.24 -6.97
CA LEU A 185 4.00 10.09 -5.72
C LEU A 185 3.63 8.77 -5.06
N LEU A 186 4.62 7.99 -4.68
CA LEU A 186 4.48 6.83 -3.82
C LEU A 186 4.89 7.26 -2.40
N ALA A 187 3.96 7.22 -1.47
CA ALA A 187 4.18 7.57 -0.06
C ALA A 187 3.36 6.61 0.80
N HIS A 188 4.00 5.90 1.73
CA HIS A 188 3.33 4.81 2.44
C HIS A 188 2.22 5.31 3.38
N ASN A 189 2.46 6.42 4.10
CA ASN A 189 1.55 6.94 5.11
C ASN A 189 0.51 7.92 4.52
N PRO A 190 -0.79 7.60 4.47
CA PRO A 190 -1.79 8.48 3.87
C PRO A 190 -2.14 9.71 4.71
N PHE A 191 -1.72 9.78 5.97
CA PHE A 191 -2.12 10.87 6.87
C PHE A 191 -1.56 12.24 6.48
N PHE A 192 -0.60 12.28 5.57
CA PHE A 192 -0.01 13.52 5.05
C PHE A 192 -0.50 13.87 3.63
N GLY A 193 -1.67 13.38 3.22
CA GLY A 193 -2.24 13.60 1.90
C GLY A 193 -2.34 15.08 1.50
N GLU A 194 -2.62 15.98 2.46
CA GLU A 194 -2.63 17.44 2.22
C GLU A 194 -1.23 17.96 1.88
N GLU A 195 -0.19 17.47 2.55
CA GLU A 195 1.20 17.90 2.29
C GLU A 195 1.72 17.35 0.95
N TYR A 196 1.31 16.13 0.57
CA TYR A 196 1.61 15.56 -0.74
C TYR A 196 0.96 16.37 -1.88
N ALA A 197 -0.29 16.79 -1.68
CA ALA A 197 -0.99 17.64 -2.62
C ALA A 197 -0.37 19.04 -2.74
N LYS A 198 0.07 19.64 -1.62
CA LYS A 198 0.79 20.93 -1.61
C LYS A 198 2.12 20.83 -2.35
N TRP A 199 2.88 19.75 -2.14
CA TRP A 199 4.13 19.50 -2.87
C TRP A 199 3.91 19.46 -4.39
N GLY A 200 2.75 18.99 -4.87
CA GLY A 200 2.35 19.12 -6.26
C GLY A 200 2.02 17.81 -6.97
N ALA A 201 2.13 16.65 -6.32
CA ALA A 201 1.81 15.36 -6.94
C ALA A 201 0.34 15.30 -7.41
N LYS A 202 0.12 14.98 -8.69
CA LYS A 202 -1.23 14.81 -9.25
C LYS A 202 -1.94 13.63 -8.64
N TYR A 203 -1.21 12.53 -8.43
CA TYR A 203 -1.70 11.33 -7.77
C TYR A 203 -0.70 10.91 -6.70
N THR A 204 -1.19 10.55 -5.52
CA THR A 204 -0.37 9.93 -4.47
C THR A 204 -0.95 8.56 -4.12
N LEU A 205 -0.14 7.50 -4.16
CA LEU A 205 -0.54 6.15 -3.79
C LEU A 205 0.00 5.80 -2.40
N SER A 206 -0.90 5.37 -1.51
CA SER A 206 -0.58 5.05 -0.11
C SER A 206 -1.24 3.75 0.37
N GLY A 207 -0.65 3.14 1.41
CA GLY A 207 -1.19 1.99 2.12
C GLY A 207 -1.35 2.24 3.62
N HIS A 208 -0.63 1.47 4.45
CA HIS A 208 -0.39 1.64 5.89
C HIS A 208 -1.61 1.49 6.82
N VAL A 209 -2.75 2.06 6.50
CA VAL A 209 -3.94 2.10 7.40
C VAL A 209 -4.77 0.82 7.29
N HIS A 210 -4.45 -0.04 6.33
CA HIS A 210 -5.15 -1.32 6.06
C HIS A 210 -6.66 -1.18 5.84
N GLY A 211 -7.14 -0.01 5.44
CA GLY A 211 -8.57 0.28 5.36
C GLY A 211 -9.29 0.38 6.71
N GLY A 212 -8.53 0.29 7.81
CA GLY A 212 -9.00 0.08 9.18
C GLY A 212 -9.19 -1.41 9.52
N SER A 213 -8.96 -1.77 10.79
CA SER A 213 -9.13 -3.16 11.26
C SER A 213 -10.59 -3.61 11.20
N VAL A 214 -11.52 -2.71 11.44
CA VAL A 214 -12.98 -2.95 11.35
C VAL A 214 -13.60 -1.84 10.53
N ARG A 215 -14.46 -2.21 9.59
CA ARG A 215 -15.31 -1.27 8.85
C ARG A 215 -16.77 -1.51 9.16
N PHE A 216 -17.53 -0.42 9.24
CA PHE A 216 -18.98 -0.48 9.44
C PHE A 216 -19.62 0.59 8.56
N PHE A 217 -20.58 0.20 7.75
CA PHE A 217 -21.22 1.07 6.73
C PHE A 217 -20.20 1.87 5.90
N GLY A 218 -19.14 1.21 5.44
CA GLY A 218 -18.09 1.84 4.62
C GLY A 218 -17.10 2.73 5.36
N LYS A 219 -17.25 2.96 6.67
CA LYS A 219 -16.36 3.78 7.49
C LYS A 219 -15.39 2.90 8.29
N ALA A 220 -14.12 3.29 8.32
CA ALA A 220 -13.13 2.65 9.18
C ALA A 220 -13.36 3.09 10.63
N LEU A 221 -13.44 2.13 11.56
CA LEU A 221 -13.65 2.43 12.98
C LEU A 221 -12.33 2.60 13.73
N LEU A 222 -11.32 1.80 13.38
CA LEU A 222 -10.04 1.77 14.08
C LEU A 222 -8.90 1.50 13.10
N SER A 223 -7.83 2.29 13.16
CA SER A 223 -6.60 2.01 12.42
C SER A 223 -5.68 1.06 13.20
N PRO A 224 -4.69 0.42 12.54
CA PRO A 224 -3.64 -0.35 13.20
C PRO A 224 -2.87 0.46 14.27
N GLU A 225 -2.76 1.76 14.11
CA GLU A 225 -2.14 2.71 15.03
C GLU A 225 -3.06 3.13 16.18
N ARG A 226 -4.22 2.44 16.34
CA ARG A 226 -5.22 2.72 17.39
C ARG A 226 -5.86 4.10 17.29
N ARG A 227 -5.94 4.69 16.08
CA ARG A 227 -6.72 5.90 15.83
C ARG A 227 -8.17 5.51 15.52
N PHE A 228 -9.10 6.11 16.23
CA PHE A 228 -10.53 6.00 15.93
C PHE A 228 -10.87 6.87 14.71
N PHE A 229 -11.71 6.32 13.83
CA PHE A 229 -12.22 7.00 12.62
C PHE A 229 -11.10 7.67 11.79
N PRO A 230 -10.09 6.90 11.33
CA PRO A 230 -8.98 7.47 10.58
C PRO A 230 -9.47 8.16 9.30
N LYS A 231 -8.99 9.38 9.05
CA LYS A 231 -9.46 10.26 7.97
C LYS A 231 -9.23 9.64 6.59
N TYR A 232 -8.06 9.05 6.35
CA TYR A 232 -7.65 8.51 5.06
C TYR A 232 -7.38 7.01 5.17
N ALA A 233 -8.45 6.21 5.20
CA ALA A 233 -8.30 4.78 5.44
C ALA A 233 -8.31 3.92 4.17
N LYS A 234 -9.15 4.26 3.18
CA LYS A 234 -9.35 3.49 1.95
C LYS A 234 -10.20 4.30 0.98
N GLY A 235 -9.80 4.35 -0.28
CA GLY A 235 -10.54 5.01 -1.35
C GLY A 235 -9.76 6.15 -2.00
N VAL A 236 -10.48 7.03 -2.68
CA VAL A 236 -9.97 8.22 -3.35
C VAL A 236 -10.35 9.45 -2.56
N TYR A 237 -9.39 10.33 -2.31
CA TYR A 237 -9.59 11.60 -1.61
C TYR A 237 -9.11 12.75 -2.48
N ASP A 238 -9.95 13.76 -2.66
CA ASP A 238 -9.72 14.89 -3.53
C ASP A 238 -9.10 16.08 -2.77
N PHE A 239 -8.10 16.69 -3.38
CA PHE A 239 -7.44 17.93 -2.96
C PHE A 239 -7.39 18.89 -4.16
N GLY A 240 -8.55 19.36 -4.59
CA GLY A 240 -8.70 20.10 -5.84
C GLY A 240 -8.50 19.19 -7.05
N ASP A 241 -7.49 19.51 -7.87
CA ASP A 241 -7.09 18.71 -9.03
C ASP A 241 -6.19 17.52 -8.70
N LYS A 242 -5.76 17.39 -7.43
CA LYS A 242 -4.88 16.34 -6.94
C LYS A 242 -5.62 15.30 -6.15
N LYS A 243 -5.12 14.06 -6.12
CA LYS A 243 -5.81 12.94 -5.50
C LYS A 243 -4.86 12.07 -4.67
N LEU A 244 -5.33 11.71 -3.48
CA LEU A 244 -4.71 10.67 -2.66
C LEU A 244 -5.49 9.35 -2.85
N LEU A 245 -4.78 8.31 -3.23
CA LEU A 245 -5.30 6.99 -3.58
C LEU A 245 -4.85 6.00 -2.52
N VAL A 246 -5.76 5.60 -1.64
CA VAL A 246 -5.44 4.75 -0.48
C VAL A 246 -5.95 3.33 -0.70
N SER A 247 -5.02 2.38 -0.64
CA SER A 247 -5.34 0.95 -0.63
C SER A 247 -5.58 0.45 0.79
N ALA A 248 -6.55 -0.45 0.94
CA ALA A 248 -6.67 -1.24 2.15
C ALA A 248 -5.58 -2.32 2.24
N GLY A 249 -4.88 -2.60 1.15
CA GLY A 249 -3.79 -3.56 1.09
C GLY A 249 -4.22 -5.01 1.34
N LEU A 250 -3.25 -5.86 1.60
CA LEU A 250 -3.41 -7.32 1.65
C LEU A 250 -3.32 -7.94 3.05
N GLY A 251 -3.01 -7.16 4.09
CA GLY A 251 -2.77 -7.62 5.46
C GLY A 251 -3.93 -8.39 6.11
N LYS A 252 -3.71 -8.87 7.33
CA LYS A 252 -4.65 -9.69 8.14
C LYS A 252 -5.39 -8.87 9.18
N LEU A 253 -6.26 -9.55 9.97
CA LEU A 253 -7.01 -9.04 11.10
C LEU A 253 -8.00 -7.94 10.72
N ARG A 254 -8.90 -8.28 9.81
CA ARG A 254 -9.91 -7.39 9.24
C ARG A 254 -11.31 -7.94 9.46
N LEU A 255 -12.26 -7.05 9.64
CA LEU A 255 -13.69 -7.38 9.68
C LEU A 255 -14.47 -6.39 8.82
N PHE A 256 -15.26 -6.90 7.88
CA PHE A 256 -15.98 -6.15 6.83
C PHE A 256 -15.07 -5.25 5.98
N ASN A 257 -13.85 -5.70 5.77
CA ASN A 257 -12.81 -4.98 5.06
C ASN A 257 -11.90 -5.97 4.32
N PRO A 258 -12.39 -6.66 3.29
CA PRO A 258 -11.62 -7.67 2.59
C PRO A 258 -10.33 -7.11 2.03
N PRO A 259 -9.25 -7.91 2.01
CA PRO A 259 -7.99 -7.53 1.37
C PRO A 259 -8.21 -7.25 -0.11
N GLU A 260 -7.49 -6.25 -0.62
CA GLU A 260 -7.68 -5.81 -1.99
C GLU A 260 -6.38 -5.53 -2.73
N ILE A 261 -6.43 -5.75 -4.03
CA ILE A 261 -5.59 -5.13 -5.04
C ILE A 261 -6.40 -3.98 -5.62
N VAL A 262 -5.78 -2.83 -5.90
CA VAL A 262 -6.52 -1.72 -6.52
C VAL A 262 -5.99 -1.48 -7.91
N ILE A 263 -6.90 -1.31 -8.86
CA ILE A 263 -6.59 -0.92 -10.24
C ILE A 263 -7.05 0.50 -10.44
N TYR A 264 -6.13 1.38 -10.80
CA TYR A 264 -6.45 2.75 -11.20
C TYR A 264 -6.29 2.89 -12.71
N GLU A 265 -7.23 3.53 -13.35
CA GLU A 265 -7.08 4.11 -14.71
C GLU A 265 -6.87 5.61 -14.55
N ILE A 266 -5.70 6.14 -14.95
CA ILE A 266 -5.34 7.54 -14.85
C ILE A 266 -5.06 8.17 -16.23
#